data_8bcfc987e09a74348db46b2c9b7b5e1f
#
_entry.id   8bcfc987e09a74348db46b2c9b7b5e1f
#
_cell.length_a   1.000
_cell.length_b   1.000
_cell.length_c   1.000
_cell.angle_alpha   90.00
_cell.angle_beta   90.00
_cell.angle_gamma   90.00
#
_symmetry.space_group_name_H-M   'P 1'
#
loop_
_entity.id
_entity.type
_entity.pdbx_description
1 polymer ?
#
loop_
_entity_poly.entity_id
_entity_poly.type
_entity_poly.pdbx_seq_one_letter_code
_entity_poly.pdbx_strand_id
1 'polypeptide(L)'
;MSLNPIRPWRNIERRKSRQIMVGNVPVGGDAPISVQTMTNTNGHDVRATLDQVIRAAEAGADIVRISAPDQETTRALKEICRESPVPIVADIHFHYKRAIEAAEAGVACLRINPGNIGDATRVREVIKAARDHGCSMRIGVNAGSLERHLLEKYGEPCPDAMVESGLDHIKILEDNDFHEFKISVKASDVFLAAAAYQKLADATDAPIHLGITEAGGFVGGTVKSAVGLGNLLWMGIGDTIRVSLSADPVEEVKVGFEILKSLGLRTRGVQIISCPSCARQGFDVIKTVEALEKRLEHIKTPMSLSIIGCVVNGPGEALMTDIGFTGGGAGSGMVYLAGKQSHKMSNDQMIDQIVGLVEERARKIEAENAATETAAE
;
A
#
# COMPACT_ATOMS: atom_id res chain seq x y z
N MET A 1 -4.41 12.31 -11.52
CA MET A 1 -5.71 12.54 -10.82
C MET A 1 -6.26 13.90 -11.22
N SER A 2 -7.53 13.99 -11.64
CA SER A 2 -8.16 15.29 -11.88
C SER A 2 -8.42 15.97 -10.53
N LEU A 3 -8.01 17.23 -10.39
CA LEU A 3 -8.28 18.02 -9.20
C LEU A 3 -9.81 18.15 -9.01
N ASN A 4 -10.28 17.99 -7.78
CA ASN A 4 -11.70 18.14 -7.47
C ASN A 4 -12.05 19.62 -7.31
N PRO A 5 -12.73 20.25 -8.27
CA PRO A 5 -13.02 21.68 -8.21
C PRO A 5 -14.07 22.04 -7.16
N ILE A 6 -14.91 21.07 -6.74
CA ILE A 6 -15.99 21.28 -5.77
C ILE A 6 -15.46 21.19 -4.33
N ARG A 7 -14.42 20.36 -4.11
CA ARG A 7 -13.85 20.12 -2.77
C ARG A 7 -12.33 20.24 -2.82
N PRO A 8 -11.78 21.45 -3.05
CA PRO A 8 -10.35 21.65 -3.23
C PRO A 8 -9.51 21.26 -2.00
N TRP A 9 -10.10 21.28 -0.81
CA TRP A 9 -9.45 20.82 0.44
C TRP A 9 -9.17 19.30 0.48
N ARG A 10 -9.69 18.51 -0.47
CA ARG A 10 -9.41 17.09 -0.61
C ARG A 10 -8.27 16.81 -1.56
N ASN A 11 -7.76 17.80 -2.25
CA ASN A 11 -6.68 17.62 -3.20
C ASN A 11 -5.35 17.57 -2.45
N ILE A 12 -4.63 16.47 -2.65
CA ILE A 12 -3.24 16.33 -2.20
C ILE A 12 -2.35 16.52 -3.43
N GLU A 13 -1.52 17.55 -3.40
CA GLU A 13 -0.53 17.79 -4.43
C GLU A 13 0.67 16.86 -4.20
N ARG A 14 0.80 15.85 -5.07
CA ARG A 14 1.89 14.88 -4.95
C ARG A 14 3.21 15.47 -5.43
N ARG A 15 4.29 15.15 -4.69
CA ARG A 15 5.66 15.43 -5.10
C ARG A 15 5.91 14.86 -6.49
N LYS A 16 6.54 15.64 -7.36
CA LYS A 16 6.97 15.14 -8.67
C LYS A 16 8.18 14.23 -8.49
N SER A 17 8.03 12.98 -8.84
CA SER A 17 9.09 11.98 -8.89
C SER A 17 9.24 11.45 -10.31
N ARG A 18 10.40 10.94 -10.68
CA ARG A 18 10.53 10.16 -11.91
C ARG A 18 9.73 8.87 -11.80
N GLN A 19 9.28 8.33 -12.92
CA GLN A 19 8.59 7.06 -12.94
C GLN A 19 9.57 5.94 -13.29
N ILE A 20 9.50 4.83 -12.56
CA ILE A 20 10.21 3.58 -12.87
C ILE A 20 9.21 2.44 -12.98
N MET A 21 9.66 1.31 -13.51
CA MET A 21 8.83 0.09 -13.57
C MET A 21 9.31 -0.95 -12.55
N VAL A 22 8.34 -1.62 -11.92
CA VAL A 22 8.56 -2.84 -11.14
C VAL A 22 7.78 -3.96 -11.82
N GLY A 23 8.42 -4.64 -12.75
CA GLY A 23 7.71 -5.49 -13.70
C GLY A 23 6.73 -4.66 -14.53
N ASN A 24 5.44 -4.98 -14.42
CA ASN A 24 4.35 -4.25 -15.08
C ASN A 24 3.72 -3.14 -14.22
N VAL A 25 4.23 -2.92 -13.00
CA VAL A 25 3.69 -1.91 -12.07
C VAL A 25 4.49 -0.62 -12.15
N PRO A 26 3.91 0.50 -12.64
CA PRO A 26 4.57 1.80 -12.62
C PRO A 26 4.62 2.35 -11.18
N VAL A 27 5.75 2.94 -10.81
CA VAL A 27 5.99 3.54 -9.49
C VAL A 27 6.62 4.91 -9.66
N GLY A 28 6.03 5.93 -9.07
CA GLY A 28 6.44 7.33 -9.24
C GLY A 28 5.69 8.04 -10.36
N GLY A 29 6.03 9.28 -10.61
CA GLY A 29 5.29 10.15 -11.53
C GLY A 29 3.82 10.29 -11.13
N ASP A 30 2.95 10.18 -12.11
CA ASP A 30 1.49 10.23 -11.92
C ASP A 30 0.86 8.85 -11.63
N ALA A 31 1.66 7.79 -11.53
CA ALA A 31 1.16 6.45 -11.26
C ALA A 31 0.44 6.37 -9.90
N PRO A 32 -0.58 5.50 -9.78
CA PRO A 32 -1.21 5.24 -8.49
C PRO A 32 -0.19 4.76 -7.44
N ILE A 33 -0.35 5.20 -6.19
CA ILE A 33 0.51 4.75 -5.10
C ILE A 33 0.35 3.25 -4.91
N SER A 34 1.41 2.48 -5.12
CA SER A 34 1.35 1.02 -5.03
C SER A 34 1.44 0.53 -3.58
N VAL A 35 0.69 -0.54 -3.28
CA VAL A 35 0.71 -1.23 -1.99
C VAL A 35 1.56 -2.47 -2.11
N GLN A 36 2.62 -2.53 -1.32
CA GLN A 36 3.53 -3.66 -1.25
C GLN A 36 3.39 -4.37 0.11
N THR A 37 3.47 -5.70 0.12
CA THR A 37 3.67 -6.48 1.34
C THR A 37 4.90 -7.39 1.22
N MET A 38 5.11 -8.26 2.19
CA MET A 38 6.24 -9.20 2.23
C MET A 38 5.79 -10.53 2.80
N THR A 39 6.21 -11.63 2.18
CA THR A 39 5.95 -12.97 2.71
C THR A 39 6.71 -13.21 4.02
N ASN A 40 6.13 -14.03 4.88
CA ASN A 40 6.77 -14.52 6.11
C ASN A 40 6.97 -16.04 6.11
N THR A 41 6.76 -16.68 4.94
CA THR A 41 7.02 -18.11 4.71
C THR A 41 8.52 -18.38 4.59
N ASN A 42 8.91 -19.64 4.74
CA ASN A 42 10.24 -20.06 4.37
C ASN A 42 10.36 -19.98 2.83
N GLY A 43 11.30 -19.16 2.34
CA GLY A 43 11.48 -18.94 0.89
C GLY A 43 11.84 -20.19 0.07
N HIS A 44 12.29 -21.28 0.71
CA HIS A 44 12.51 -22.57 0.04
C HIS A 44 11.20 -23.31 -0.26
N ASP A 45 10.15 -23.07 0.52
CA ASP A 45 8.83 -23.65 0.30
C ASP A 45 8.08 -22.85 -0.76
N VAL A 46 8.29 -23.24 -2.02
CA VAL A 46 7.65 -22.60 -3.19
C VAL A 46 6.14 -22.54 -3.04
N ARG A 47 5.51 -23.65 -2.61
CA ARG A 47 4.04 -23.74 -2.55
C ARG A 47 3.47 -22.81 -1.48
N ALA A 48 3.98 -22.88 -0.25
CA ALA A 48 3.53 -22.03 0.82
C ALA A 48 3.77 -20.55 0.51
N THR A 49 4.91 -20.22 -0.12
CA THR A 49 5.25 -18.85 -0.51
C THR A 49 4.33 -18.35 -1.62
N LEU A 50 4.06 -19.15 -2.65
CA LEU A 50 3.17 -18.80 -3.74
C LEU A 50 1.72 -18.63 -3.26
N ASP A 51 1.23 -19.53 -2.41
CA ASP A 51 -0.10 -19.39 -1.80
C ASP A 51 -0.24 -18.07 -1.03
N GLN A 52 0.79 -17.65 -0.30
CA GLN A 52 0.78 -16.39 0.42
C GLN A 52 0.85 -15.19 -0.54
N VAL A 53 1.62 -15.27 -1.63
CA VAL A 53 1.67 -14.25 -2.68
C VAL A 53 0.29 -14.09 -3.34
N ILE A 54 -0.37 -15.19 -3.69
CA ILE A 54 -1.71 -15.18 -4.30
C ILE A 54 -2.72 -14.51 -3.36
N ARG A 55 -2.77 -14.91 -2.09
CA ARG A 55 -3.67 -14.30 -1.09
C ARG A 55 -3.41 -12.80 -0.91
N ALA A 56 -2.14 -12.40 -0.91
CA ALA A 56 -1.78 -10.98 -0.84
C ALA A 56 -2.23 -10.20 -2.09
N ALA A 57 -2.08 -10.78 -3.28
CA ALA A 57 -2.54 -10.19 -4.53
C ALA A 57 -4.07 -10.08 -4.59
N GLU A 58 -4.80 -11.10 -4.14
CA GLU A 58 -6.27 -11.08 -4.02
C GLU A 58 -6.75 -9.98 -3.07
N ALA A 59 -6.01 -9.75 -1.97
CA ALA A 59 -6.27 -8.62 -1.06
C ALA A 59 -5.95 -7.26 -1.69
N GLY A 60 -5.20 -7.22 -2.79
CA GLY A 60 -4.88 -6.02 -3.56
C GLY A 60 -3.42 -5.60 -3.54
N ALA A 61 -2.49 -6.41 -3.03
CA ALA A 61 -1.07 -6.09 -3.15
C ALA A 61 -0.69 -5.95 -4.62
N ASP A 62 -0.04 -4.84 -4.97
CA ASP A 62 0.47 -4.62 -6.32
C ASP A 62 1.83 -5.30 -6.52
N ILE A 63 2.59 -5.44 -5.44
CA ILE A 63 3.96 -5.94 -5.42
C ILE A 63 4.15 -6.78 -4.16
N VAL A 64 4.82 -7.92 -4.26
CA VAL A 64 5.16 -8.74 -3.08
C VAL A 64 6.67 -8.91 -2.98
N ARG A 65 7.22 -8.75 -1.76
CA ARG A 65 8.63 -8.94 -1.46
C ARG A 65 8.87 -10.30 -0.80
N ILE A 66 9.94 -10.96 -1.21
CA ILE A 66 10.38 -12.24 -0.67
C ILE A 66 11.83 -12.10 -0.20
N SER A 67 12.14 -12.57 1.01
CA SER A 67 13.53 -12.61 1.50
C SER A 67 14.32 -13.68 0.75
N ALA A 68 15.52 -13.32 0.27
CA ALA A 68 16.38 -14.23 -0.48
C ALA A 68 17.79 -14.30 0.15
N PRO A 69 17.90 -14.96 1.33
CA PRO A 69 19.17 -15.01 2.07
C PRO A 69 20.21 -15.96 1.47
N ASP A 70 19.80 -16.96 0.72
CA ASP A 70 20.63 -18.06 0.24
C ASP A 70 20.29 -18.49 -1.19
N GLN A 71 21.08 -19.46 -1.70
CA GLN A 71 20.95 -19.97 -3.06
C GLN A 71 19.71 -20.85 -3.26
N GLU A 72 19.25 -21.50 -2.23
CA GLU A 72 18.07 -22.36 -2.29
C GLU A 72 16.83 -21.51 -2.53
N THR A 73 16.72 -20.40 -1.81
CA THR A 73 15.68 -19.41 -2.05
C THR A 73 15.75 -18.81 -3.45
N THR A 74 16.93 -18.42 -3.93
CA THR A 74 17.04 -17.84 -5.30
C THR A 74 16.65 -18.81 -6.39
N ARG A 75 16.88 -20.12 -6.20
CA ARG A 75 16.37 -21.17 -7.11
C ARG A 75 14.85 -21.26 -7.08
N ALA A 76 14.24 -21.19 -5.87
CA ALA A 76 12.80 -21.23 -5.69
C ALA A 76 12.12 -20.03 -6.35
N LEU A 77 12.75 -18.84 -6.35
CA LEU A 77 12.21 -17.62 -6.99
C LEU A 77 11.87 -17.84 -8.46
N LYS A 78 12.57 -18.71 -9.18
CA LYS A 78 12.29 -18.95 -10.61
C LYS A 78 10.87 -19.48 -10.84
N GLU A 79 10.41 -20.40 -10.02
CA GLU A 79 9.07 -20.94 -10.10
C GLU A 79 8.04 -19.95 -9.55
N ILE A 80 8.36 -19.32 -8.42
CA ILE A 80 7.49 -18.32 -7.80
C ILE A 80 7.23 -17.15 -8.75
N CYS A 81 8.26 -16.59 -9.39
CA CYS A 81 8.10 -15.46 -10.32
C CYS A 81 7.29 -15.84 -11.56
N ARG A 82 7.44 -17.08 -12.06
CA ARG A 82 6.67 -17.57 -13.22
C ARG A 82 5.17 -17.65 -12.92
N GLU A 83 4.79 -18.05 -11.71
CA GLU A 83 3.41 -18.34 -11.32
C GLU A 83 2.76 -17.20 -10.51
N SER A 84 3.53 -16.22 -10.10
CA SER A 84 3.04 -15.08 -9.34
C SER A 84 2.12 -14.18 -10.19
N PRO A 85 0.93 -13.82 -9.68
CA PRO A 85 0.05 -12.85 -10.34
C PRO A 85 0.55 -11.41 -10.25
N VAL A 86 1.56 -11.12 -9.43
CA VAL A 86 2.12 -9.79 -9.19
C VAL A 86 3.64 -9.80 -9.22
N PRO A 87 4.30 -8.68 -9.54
CA PRO A 87 5.76 -8.57 -9.53
C PRO A 87 6.37 -8.93 -8.17
N ILE A 88 7.47 -9.69 -8.21
CA ILE A 88 8.22 -10.10 -7.02
C ILE A 88 9.45 -9.21 -6.84
N VAL A 89 9.68 -8.79 -5.60
CA VAL A 89 10.90 -8.11 -5.14
C VAL A 89 11.74 -9.08 -4.33
N ALA A 90 12.98 -9.32 -4.73
CA ALA A 90 13.93 -10.09 -3.93
C ALA A 90 14.63 -9.18 -2.92
N ASP A 91 14.59 -9.57 -1.64
CA ASP A 91 15.25 -8.84 -0.56
C ASP A 91 16.63 -9.46 -0.27
N ILE A 92 17.67 -8.79 -0.73
CA ILE A 92 19.06 -9.23 -0.67
C ILE A 92 19.83 -8.36 0.33
N HIS A 93 20.49 -8.98 1.32
CA HIS A 93 21.18 -8.22 2.36
C HIS A 93 22.70 -8.14 2.16
N PHE A 94 23.39 -9.26 1.90
CA PHE A 94 24.86 -9.30 1.99
C PHE A 94 25.58 -9.89 0.78
N HIS A 95 24.91 -10.69 -0.01
CA HIS A 95 25.59 -11.48 -1.06
C HIS A 95 25.21 -11.04 -2.47
N TYR A 96 26.12 -10.31 -3.14
CA TYR A 96 25.90 -9.85 -4.51
C TYR A 96 25.49 -10.97 -5.49
N LYS A 97 26.02 -12.20 -5.32
CA LYS A 97 25.62 -13.35 -6.14
C LYS A 97 24.15 -13.70 -6.03
N ARG A 98 23.55 -13.51 -4.83
CA ARG A 98 22.10 -13.72 -4.65
C ARG A 98 21.29 -12.70 -5.44
N ALA A 99 21.80 -11.48 -5.57
CA ALA A 99 21.14 -10.45 -6.38
C ALA A 99 21.17 -10.83 -7.88
N ILE A 100 22.31 -11.32 -8.38
CA ILE A 100 22.45 -11.77 -9.77
C ILE A 100 21.51 -12.96 -10.03
N GLU A 101 21.55 -13.99 -9.19
CA GLU A 101 20.69 -15.17 -9.31
C GLU A 101 19.20 -14.83 -9.22
N ALA A 102 18.82 -13.87 -8.38
CA ALA A 102 17.43 -13.40 -8.28
C ALA A 102 17.00 -12.68 -9.58
N ALA A 103 17.86 -11.84 -10.16
CA ALA A 103 17.58 -11.21 -11.45
C ALA A 103 17.40 -12.26 -12.57
N GLU A 104 18.29 -13.25 -12.64
CA GLU A 104 18.19 -14.38 -13.57
C GLU A 104 16.93 -15.23 -13.34
N ALA A 105 16.44 -15.31 -12.09
CA ALA A 105 15.20 -16.01 -11.75
C ALA A 105 13.93 -15.26 -12.17
N GLY A 106 14.04 -14.01 -12.62
CA GLY A 106 12.92 -13.23 -13.14
C GLY A 106 12.22 -12.32 -12.11
N VAL A 107 12.91 -11.93 -11.03
CA VAL A 107 12.34 -10.93 -10.11
C VAL A 107 12.25 -9.56 -10.81
N ALA A 108 11.23 -8.80 -10.45
CA ALA A 108 11.01 -7.48 -11.02
C ALA A 108 11.83 -6.37 -10.36
N CYS A 109 12.30 -6.59 -9.13
CA CYS A 109 13.07 -5.60 -8.40
C CYS A 109 14.01 -6.28 -7.39
N LEU A 110 15.20 -5.73 -7.25
CA LEU A 110 16.18 -6.12 -6.25
C LEU A 110 16.18 -5.11 -5.11
N ARG A 111 15.87 -5.53 -3.88
CA ARG A 111 16.08 -4.68 -2.70
C ARG A 111 17.48 -4.92 -2.17
N ILE A 112 18.30 -3.92 -2.26
CA ILE A 112 19.71 -3.94 -1.83
C ILE A 112 20.10 -2.60 -1.21
N ASN A 113 21.27 -2.63 -0.55
CA ASN A 113 22.04 -1.40 -0.30
C ASN A 113 23.36 -1.56 -1.05
N PRO A 114 23.62 -0.78 -2.10
CA PRO A 114 24.80 -0.94 -2.94
C PRO A 114 26.12 -0.93 -2.15
N GLY A 115 26.22 -0.11 -1.10
CA GLY A 115 27.40 -0.07 -0.23
C GLY A 115 27.61 -1.33 0.63
N ASN A 116 26.63 -2.21 0.78
CA ASN A 116 26.69 -3.39 1.65
C ASN A 116 26.92 -4.70 0.90
N ILE A 117 26.80 -4.70 -0.43
CA ILE A 117 26.92 -5.93 -1.24
C ILE A 117 28.32 -6.23 -1.73
N GLY A 118 29.27 -5.34 -1.49
CA GLY A 118 30.69 -5.55 -1.78
C GLY A 118 31.38 -4.33 -2.40
N ASP A 119 32.51 -4.58 -3.06
CA ASP A 119 33.27 -3.54 -3.75
C ASP A 119 32.59 -3.05 -5.05
N ALA A 120 33.14 -1.98 -5.63
CA ALA A 120 32.62 -1.37 -6.85
C ALA A 120 32.48 -2.34 -8.03
N THR A 121 33.30 -3.38 -8.08
CA THR A 121 33.22 -4.39 -9.15
C THR A 121 31.96 -5.25 -8.99
N ARG A 122 31.69 -5.71 -7.77
CA ARG A 122 30.49 -6.50 -7.45
C ARG A 122 29.20 -5.70 -7.63
N VAL A 123 29.23 -4.42 -7.25
CA VAL A 123 28.09 -3.52 -7.50
C VAL A 123 27.82 -3.42 -9.00
N ARG A 124 28.85 -3.24 -9.84
CA ARG A 124 28.69 -3.22 -11.31
C ARG A 124 28.15 -4.52 -11.88
N GLU A 125 28.55 -5.68 -11.35
CA GLU A 125 27.99 -6.98 -11.75
C GLU A 125 26.48 -7.08 -11.45
N VAL A 126 26.06 -6.63 -10.28
CA VAL A 126 24.63 -6.59 -9.91
C VAL A 126 23.85 -5.61 -10.79
N ILE A 127 24.39 -4.41 -11.03
CA ILE A 127 23.76 -3.43 -11.93
C ILE A 127 23.62 -3.99 -13.35
N LYS A 128 24.69 -4.66 -13.85
CA LYS A 128 24.64 -5.32 -15.15
C LYS A 128 23.56 -6.38 -15.20
N ALA A 129 23.48 -7.26 -14.20
CA ALA A 129 22.44 -8.29 -14.13
C ALA A 129 21.03 -7.68 -14.06
N ALA A 130 20.83 -6.64 -13.26
CA ALA A 130 19.55 -5.94 -13.19
C ALA A 130 19.15 -5.34 -14.54
N ARG A 131 20.09 -4.72 -15.26
CA ARG A 131 19.85 -4.15 -16.60
C ARG A 131 19.56 -5.22 -17.64
N ASP A 132 20.34 -6.31 -17.65
CA ASP A 132 20.20 -7.42 -18.61
C ASP A 132 18.86 -8.15 -18.45
N HIS A 133 18.28 -8.16 -17.23
CA HIS A 133 17.02 -8.82 -16.92
C HIS A 133 15.85 -7.85 -16.67
N GLY A 134 16.00 -6.56 -16.92
CA GLY A 134 14.94 -5.56 -16.76
C GLY A 134 14.47 -5.37 -15.34
N CYS A 135 15.33 -5.62 -14.33
CA CYS A 135 15.00 -5.43 -12.92
C CYS A 135 15.24 -3.98 -12.51
N SER A 136 14.28 -3.40 -11.81
CA SER A 136 14.53 -2.18 -11.04
C SER A 136 15.25 -2.49 -9.71
N MET A 137 15.70 -1.45 -9.02
CA MET A 137 16.31 -1.60 -7.70
C MET A 137 15.56 -0.79 -6.63
N ARG A 138 15.68 -1.23 -5.38
CA ARG A 138 15.26 -0.44 -4.23
C ARG A 138 16.39 -0.33 -3.21
N ILE A 139 16.84 0.90 -2.99
CA ILE A 139 17.73 1.25 -1.89
C ILE A 139 16.91 1.26 -0.59
N GLY A 140 17.39 0.57 0.45
CA GLY A 140 16.65 0.39 1.69
C GLY A 140 17.45 0.76 2.93
N VAL A 141 17.56 2.05 3.22
CA VAL A 141 18.18 2.53 4.46
C VAL A 141 17.24 2.31 5.65
N ASN A 142 17.78 1.78 6.75
CA ASN A 142 17.07 1.63 8.02
C ASN A 142 17.91 2.26 9.14
N ALA A 143 17.27 2.98 10.06
CA ALA A 143 17.94 3.61 11.20
C ALA A 143 18.73 2.60 12.06
N GLY A 144 18.17 1.38 12.25
CA GLY A 144 18.83 0.32 13.03
C GLY A 144 20.02 -0.36 12.38
N SER A 145 20.36 -0.04 11.14
CA SER A 145 21.48 -0.63 10.39
C SER A 145 22.24 0.38 9.54
N LEU A 146 22.36 1.62 10.03
CA LEU A 146 23.19 2.66 9.42
C LEU A 146 24.67 2.27 9.44
N GLU A 147 25.40 2.75 8.45
CA GLU A 147 26.82 2.54 8.28
C GLU A 147 27.61 3.11 9.45
N ARG A 148 28.66 2.39 9.85
CA ARG A 148 29.45 2.74 11.03
C ARG A 148 30.05 4.16 10.96
N HIS A 149 30.54 4.55 9.79
CA HIS A 149 31.15 5.89 9.61
C HIS A 149 30.11 7.02 9.79
N LEU A 150 28.82 6.80 9.44
CA LEU A 150 27.76 7.76 9.70
C LEU A 150 27.40 7.83 11.18
N LEU A 151 27.37 6.68 11.88
CA LEU A 151 27.17 6.67 13.32
C LEU A 151 28.32 7.34 14.06
N GLU A 152 29.57 7.21 13.59
CA GLU A 152 30.72 7.92 14.15
C GLU A 152 30.65 9.44 13.86
N LYS A 153 30.13 9.85 12.71
CA LYS A 153 29.98 11.26 12.33
C LYS A 153 28.86 11.97 13.09
N TYR A 154 27.70 11.31 13.22
CA TYR A 154 26.48 11.91 13.76
C TYR A 154 26.19 11.54 15.22
N GLY A 155 26.86 10.55 15.78
CA GLY A 155 26.68 10.05 17.14
C GLY A 155 25.52 9.05 17.31
N GLU A 156 24.40 9.25 16.58
CA GLU A 156 23.21 8.44 16.61
C GLU A 156 22.47 8.44 15.27
N PRO A 157 21.53 7.52 15.06
CA PRO A 157 20.63 7.59 13.90
C PRO A 157 19.80 8.88 13.95
N CYS A 158 19.98 9.76 12.98
CA CYS A 158 19.23 11.00 12.85
C CYS A 158 18.80 11.19 11.38
N PRO A 159 17.88 12.15 11.09
CA PRO A 159 17.40 12.37 9.73
C PRO A 159 18.52 12.63 8.74
N ASP A 160 19.53 13.46 9.12
CA ASP A 160 20.66 13.79 8.25
C ASP A 160 21.53 12.57 7.93
N ALA A 161 21.81 11.72 8.93
CA ALA A 161 22.58 10.49 8.72
C ALA A 161 21.85 9.51 7.78
N MET A 162 20.54 9.39 7.93
CA MET A 162 19.72 8.51 7.07
C MET A 162 19.64 9.02 5.62
N VAL A 163 19.54 10.33 5.44
CA VAL A 163 19.50 10.94 4.10
C VAL A 163 20.87 10.85 3.44
N GLU A 164 21.96 11.14 4.16
CA GLU A 164 23.33 10.99 3.63
C GLU A 164 23.58 9.55 3.17
N SER A 165 23.27 8.53 3.99
CA SER A 165 23.32 7.13 3.57
C SER A 165 22.57 6.87 2.27
N GLY A 166 21.33 7.37 2.20
CA GLY A 166 20.50 7.22 1.01
C GLY A 166 21.12 7.86 -0.25
N LEU A 167 21.62 9.08 -0.13
CA LEU A 167 22.23 9.81 -1.24
C LEU A 167 23.56 9.20 -1.69
N ASP A 168 24.36 8.68 -0.78
CA ASP A 168 25.58 7.94 -1.11
C ASP A 168 25.27 6.69 -1.95
N HIS A 169 24.23 5.96 -1.58
CA HIS A 169 23.79 4.79 -2.35
C HIS A 169 23.16 5.18 -3.70
N ILE A 170 22.40 6.27 -3.77
CA ILE A 170 21.90 6.83 -5.04
C ILE A 170 23.07 7.17 -5.96
N LYS A 171 24.06 7.87 -5.45
CA LYS A 171 25.24 8.27 -6.21
C LYS A 171 25.96 7.07 -6.81
N ILE A 172 26.09 5.95 -6.09
CA ILE A 172 26.71 4.73 -6.62
C ILE A 172 25.95 4.22 -7.85
N LEU A 173 24.60 4.23 -7.83
CA LEU A 173 23.80 3.77 -8.95
C LEU A 173 23.89 4.75 -10.14
N GLU A 174 23.77 6.06 -9.89
CA GLU A 174 23.84 7.11 -10.90
C GLU A 174 25.22 7.20 -11.56
N ASP A 175 26.31 7.06 -10.80
CA ASP A 175 27.69 6.99 -11.32
C ASP A 175 27.90 5.78 -12.27
N ASN A 176 27.03 4.75 -12.18
CA ASN A 176 26.99 3.61 -13.09
C ASN A 176 25.89 3.70 -14.14
N ASP A 177 25.31 4.89 -14.36
CA ASP A 177 24.23 5.16 -15.32
C ASP A 177 23.02 4.23 -15.12
N PHE A 178 22.63 4.01 -13.85
CA PHE A 178 21.45 3.20 -13.49
C PHE A 178 20.42 4.06 -12.76
N HIS A 179 19.29 4.31 -13.41
CA HIS A 179 18.23 5.22 -12.93
C HIS A 179 16.91 4.51 -12.58
N GLU A 180 16.79 3.22 -12.88
CA GLU A 180 15.61 2.40 -12.57
C GLU A 180 15.60 1.97 -11.09
N PHE A 181 15.56 2.94 -10.19
CA PHE A 181 15.54 2.66 -8.76
C PHE A 181 14.58 3.56 -7.97
N LYS A 182 14.15 3.05 -6.84
CA LYS A 182 13.41 3.74 -5.78
C LYS A 182 14.14 3.63 -4.46
N ILE A 183 13.81 4.52 -3.51
CA ILE A 183 14.51 4.61 -2.22
C ILE A 183 13.56 4.58 -1.04
N SER A 184 14.04 4.07 0.10
CA SER A 184 13.37 4.14 1.38
C SER A 184 14.35 4.47 2.50
N VAL A 185 13.93 5.32 3.44
CA VAL A 185 14.64 5.63 4.69
C VAL A 185 13.66 5.34 5.84
N LYS A 186 13.84 4.21 6.51
CA LYS A 186 12.87 3.69 7.48
C LYS A 186 13.41 3.77 8.91
N ALA A 187 12.53 4.10 9.84
CA ALA A 187 12.77 3.99 11.26
C ALA A 187 11.53 3.43 11.96
N SER A 188 11.69 2.92 13.17
CA SER A 188 10.59 2.53 14.05
C SER A 188 9.99 3.73 14.78
N ASP A 189 10.76 4.80 14.95
CA ASP A 189 10.29 6.09 15.45
C ASP A 189 9.63 6.88 14.32
N VAL A 190 8.40 7.34 14.54
CA VAL A 190 7.58 8.03 13.53
C VAL A 190 8.16 9.41 13.21
N PHE A 191 8.67 10.13 14.22
CA PHE A 191 9.24 11.47 14.01
C PHE A 191 10.53 11.40 13.20
N LEU A 192 11.42 10.46 13.57
CA LEU A 192 12.65 10.22 12.83
C LEU A 192 12.37 9.85 11.37
N ALA A 193 11.44 8.89 11.16
CA ALA A 193 11.06 8.47 9.81
C ALA A 193 10.48 9.65 9.00
N ALA A 194 9.52 10.40 9.57
CA ALA A 194 8.88 11.52 8.88
C ALA A 194 9.90 12.59 8.50
N ALA A 195 10.77 13.00 9.43
CA ALA A 195 11.80 14.00 9.17
C ALA A 195 12.82 13.55 8.11
N ALA A 196 13.23 12.27 8.16
CA ALA A 196 14.14 11.71 7.15
C ALA A 196 13.51 11.67 5.76
N TYR A 197 12.24 11.23 5.65
CA TYR A 197 11.54 11.20 4.36
C TYR A 197 11.29 12.60 3.78
N GLN A 198 10.98 13.60 4.62
CA GLN A 198 10.81 14.98 4.17
C GLN A 198 12.11 15.51 3.56
N LYS A 199 13.23 15.39 4.29
CA LYS A 199 14.55 15.81 3.78
C LYS A 199 14.96 15.06 2.51
N LEU A 200 14.68 13.75 2.46
CA LEU A 200 14.97 12.95 1.27
C LEU A 200 14.13 13.39 0.06
N ALA A 201 12.86 13.72 0.28
CA ALA A 201 11.95 14.18 -0.76
C ALA A 201 12.41 15.47 -1.45
N ASP A 202 13.10 16.34 -0.69
CA ASP A 202 13.69 17.57 -1.21
C ASP A 202 15.03 17.34 -1.93
N ALA A 203 15.72 16.23 -1.61
CA ALA A 203 17.08 15.96 -2.07
C ALA A 203 17.17 15.11 -3.36
N THR A 204 16.11 14.41 -3.76
CA THR A 204 16.11 13.53 -4.95
C THR A 204 14.76 13.49 -5.62
N ASP A 205 14.73 13.25 -6.93
CA ASP A 205 13.51 12.96 -7.70
C ASP A 205 13.17 11.46 -7.77
N ALA A 206 13.99 10.60 -7.20
CA ALA A 206 13.73 9.16 -7.16
C ALA A 206 12.40 8.84 -6.47
N PRO A 207 11.64 7.85 -6.93
CA PRO A 207 10.42 7.42 -6.25
C PRO A 207 10.70 6.94 -4.83
N ILE A 208 9.82 7.31 -3.90
CA ILE A 208 9.98 7.04 -2.48
C ILE A 208 9.05 5.90 -2.06
N HIS A 209 9.66 4.85 -1.46
CA HIS A 209 8.94 3.75 -0.83
C HIS A 209 8.78 4.02 0.67
N LEU A 210 7.57 4.38 1.09
CA LEU A 210 7.26 4.67 2.48
C LEU A 210 7.06 3.40 3.33
N GLY A 211 7.43 3.49 4.59
CA GLY A 211 7.13 2.47 5.59
C GLY A 211 7.66 2.87 6.95
N ILE A 212 6.91 2.55 8.01
CA ILE A 212 7.40 2.56 9.37
C ILE A 212 7.82 1.13 9.67
N THR A 213 9.10 0.92 9.99
CA THR A 213 9.62 -0.42 10.27
C THR A 213 9.30 -0.81 11.71
N GLU A 214 9.16 -2.11 11.97
CA GLU A 214 8.97 -2.65 13.33
C GLU A 214 7.82 -1.94 14.07
N ALA A 215 6.70 -1.74 13.36
CA ALA A 215 5.60 -0.95 13.90
C ALA A 215 4.87 -1.65 15.07
N GLY A 216 4.94 -2.99 15.15
CA GLY A 216 4.35 -3.77 16.24
C GLY A 216 3.18 -4.65 15.83
N GLY A 217 2.39 -5.09 16.80
CA GLY A 217 1.21 -5.93 16.57
C GLY A 217 0.09 -5.19 15.83
N PHE A 218 -0.98 -5.91 15.50
CA PHE A 218 -2.04 -5.42 14.61
C PHE A 218 -2.56 -4.03 14.97
N VAL A 219 -3.06 -3.81 16.18
CA VAL A 219 -3.64 -2.50 16.59
C VAL A 219 -2.58 -1.41 16.66
N GLY A 220 -1.52 -1.63 17.46
CA GLY A 220 -0.47 -0.61 17.66
C GLY A 220 0.30 -0.30 16.37
N GLY A 221 0.60 -1.34 15.58
CA GLY A 221 1.28 -1.20 14.30
C GLY A 221 0.43 -0.49 13.24
N THR A 222 -0.88 -0.74 13.22
CA THR A 222 -1.83 -0.01 12.35
C THR A 222 -1.85 1.47 12.70
N VAL A 223 -2.00 1.82 13.98
CA VAL A 223 -2.02 3.22 14.43
C VAL A 223 -0.70 3.91 14.09
N LYS A 224 0.44 3.29 14.43
CA LYS A 224 1.77 3.83 14.14
C LYS A 224 1.99 4.04 12.63
N SER A 225 1.61 3.07 11.80
CA SER A 225 1.69 3.17 10.35
C SER A 225 0.76 4.24 9.79
N ALA A 226 -0.47 4.31 10.27
CA ALA A 226 -1.43 5.32 9.84
C ALA A 226 -0.96 6.75 10.15
N VAL A 227 -0.39 6.98 11.35
CA VAL A 227 0.18 8.27 11.72
C VAL A 227 1.39 8.63 10.85
N GLY A 228 2.34 7.71 10.71
CA GLY A 228 3.58 7.98 9.96
C GLY A 228 3.37 8.10 8.46
N LEU A 229 2.70 7.12 7.85
CA LEU A 229 2.42 7.13 6.40
C LEU A 229 1.39 8.21 6.07
N GLY A 230 0.35 8.36 6.90
CA GLY A 230 -0.71 9.35 6.67
C GLY A 230 -0.17 10.77 6.64
N ASN A 231 0.74 11.14 7.56
CA ASN A 231 1.41 12.43 7.56
C ASN A 231 2.16 12.68 6.24
N LEU A 232 3.02 11.75 5.85
CA LEU A 232 3.84 11.88 4.63
C LEU A 232 2.98 11.94 3.36
N LEU A 233 2.00 11.06 3.26
CA LEU A 233 1.07 11.02 2.13
C LEU A 233 0.22 12.30 2.03
N TRP A 234 -0.21 12.87 3.17
CA TRP A 234 -0.90 14.16 3.21
C TRP A 234 -0.03 15.30 2.66
N MET A 235 1.28 15.24 2.91
CA MET A 235 2.26 16.19 2.36
C MET A 235 2.63 15.91 0.89
N GLY A 236 2.01 14.91 0.25
CA GLY A 236 2.28 14.53 -1.13
C GLY A 236 3.51 13.65 -1.31
N ILE A 237 4.13 13.18 -0.23
CA ILE A 237 5.35 12.36 -0.27
C ILE A 237 4.97 10.88 -0.27
N GLY A 238 5.49 10.12 -1.24
CA GLY A 238 5.35 8.67 -1.33
C GLY A 238 4.75 8.18 -2.63
N ASP A 239 5.40 7.20 -3.22
CA ASP A 239 5.03 6.61 -4.52
C ASP A 239 4.65 5.13 -4.37
N THR A 240 5.09 4.49 -3.30
CA THR A 240 4.74 3.12 -2.93
C THR A 240 4.81 2.97 -1.41
N ILE A 241 3.95 2.16 -0.83
CA ILE A 241 3.88 1.99 0.62
C ILE A 241 3.98 0.52 1.04
N ARG A 242 4.53 0.29 2.24
CA ARG A 242 4.40 -0.97 2.96
C ARG A 242 4.09 -0.73 4.43
N VAL A 243 2.97 -1.25 4.89
CA VAL A 243 2.65 -1.39 6.31
C VAL A 243 3.41 -2.59 6.87
N SER A 244 4.01 -2.47 8.05
CA SER A 244 4.74 -3.55 8.72
C SER A 244 4.02 -3.95 9.99
N LEU A 245 3.46 -5.15 10.03
CA LEU A 245 2.73 -5.68 11.17
C LEU A 245 3.29 -7.05 11.60
N SER A 246 3.26 -7.32 12.91
CA SER A 246 3.40 -8.68 13.41
C SER A 246 2.06 -9.42 13.27
N ALA A 247 1.64 -9.64 12.01
CA ALA A 247 0.37 -10.24 11.62
C ALA A 247 0.49 -10.94 10.24
N ASP A 248 -0.60 -11.51 9.72
CA ASP A 248 -0.64 -12.06 8.36
C ASP A 248 -0.36 -10.92 7.33
N PRO A 249 0.47 -11.13 6.31
CA PRO A 249 0.76 -10.14 5.27
C PRO A 249 -0.47 -9.58 4.55
N VAL A 250 -1.57 -10.32 4.49
CA VAL A 250 -2.85 -9.86 3.95
C VAL A 250 -3.39 -8.67 4.75
N GLU A 251 -3.22 -8.66 6.06
CA GLU A 251 -3.63 -7.55 6.92
C GLU A 251 -2.81 -6.29 6.67
N GLU A 252 -1.51 -6.42 6.33
CA GLU A 252 -0.67 -5.28 5.93
C GLU A 252 -1.25 -4.59 4.67
N VAL A 253 -1.74 -5.38 3.70
CA VAL A 253 -2.35 -4.88 2.47
C VAL A 253 -3.65 -4.14 2.76
N LYS A 254 -4.54 -4.75 3.56
CA LYS A 254 -5.80 -4.14 3.97
C LYS A 254 -5.59 -2.80 4.65
N VAL A 255 -4.71 -2.75 5.65
CA VAL A 255 -4.37 -1.50 6.36
C VAL A 255 -3.76 -0.47 5.41
N GLY A 256 -2.90 -0.88 4.48
CA GLY A 256 -2.35 0.00 3.45
C GLY A 256 -3.43 0.66 2.61
N PHE A 257 -4.44 -0.09 2.17
CA PHE A 257 -5.58 0.46 1.44
C PHE A 257 -6.46 1.35 2.30
N GLU A 258 -6.68 1.02 3.58
CA GLU A 258 -7.46 1.88 4.49
C GLU A 258 -6.78 3.25 4.68
N ILE A 259 -5.45 3.29 4.79
CA ILE A 259 -4.70 4.56 4.85
C ILE A 259 -4.88 5.37 3.55
N LEU A 260 -4.68 4.75 2.38
CA LEU A 260 -4.81 5.43 1.09
C LEU A 260 -6.25 5.89 0.83
N LYS A 261 -7.23 5.07 1.18
CA LYS A 261 -8.67 5.34 1.05
C LYS A 261 -9.10 6.51 1.95
N SER A 262 -8.61 6.56 3.20
CA SER A 262 -8.89 7.65 4.14
C SER A 262 -8.41 9.00 3.63
N LEU A 263 -7.35 9.02 2.83
CA LEU A 263 -6.79 10.22 2.20
C LEU A 263 -7.34 10.50 0.78
N GLY A 264 -8.20 9.61 0.26
CA GLY A 264 -8.71 9.73 -1.11
C GLY A 264 -7.65 9.56 -2.20
N LEU A 265 -6.48 8.99 -1.87
CA LEU A 265 -5.37 8.79 -2.80
C LEU A 265 -5.55 7.57 -3.69
N ARG A 266 -6.10 6.50 -3.13
CA ARG A 266 -6.45 5.28 -3.85
C ARG A 266 -7.58 4.57 -3.12
N THR A 267 -8.53 4.03 -3.86
CA THR A 267 -9.71 3.37 -3.32
C THR A 267 -9.79 1.94 -3.84
N ARG A 268 -10.25 1.03 -3.00
CA ARG A 268 -10.57 -0.36 -3.32
C ARG A 268 -11.68 -0.82 -2.40
N GLY A 269 -12.70 -1.46 -2.97
CA GLY A 269 -13.81 -1.99 -2.21
C GLY A 269 -14.74 -0.94 -1.60
N VAL A 270 -15.58 -1.39 -0.70
CA VAL A 270 -16.61 -0.57 -0.06
C VAL A 270 -16.01 0.19 1.12
N GLN A 271 -16.16 1.52 1.12
CA GLN A 271 -15.84 2.34 2.28
C GLN A 271 -17.07 2.45 3.17
N ILE A 272 -17.05 1.79 4.31
CA ILE A 272 -18.14 1.89 5.29
C ILE A 272 -17.91 3.08 6.22
N ILE A 273 -18.91 3.95 6.28
CA ILE A 273 -18.97 5.11 7.19
C ILE A 273 -20.05 4.79 8.22
N SER A 274 -19.68 4.67 9.48
CA SER A 274 -20.61 4.30 10.55
C SER A 274 -20.52 5.22 11.76
N CYS A 275 -21.61 5.39 12.48
CA CYS A 275 -21.59 6.09 13.74
C CYS A 275 -21.07 5.19 14.87
N PRO A 276 -20.51 5.80 15.95
CA PRO A 276 -19.95 5.03 17.08
C PRO A 276 -21.00 4.35 17.96
N SER A 277 -22.27 4.36 17.53
CA SER A 277 -23.40 3.84 18.28
C SER A 277 -23.69 4.63 19.58
N CYS A 278 -24.93 4.88 19.90
CA CYS A 278 -25.35 5.55 21.12
C CYS A 278 -26.80 5.20 21.47
N ALA A 279 -27.33 5.72 22.60
CA ALA A 279 -28.71 5.45 23.05
C ALA A 279 -29.81 5.84 22.05
N ARG A 280 -29.50 6.59 20.98
CA ARG A 280 -30.46 6.97 19.93
C ARG A 280 -30.54 5.97 18.78
N GLN A 281 -29.72 4.90 18.79
CA GLN A 281 -29.70 3.92 17.70
C GLN A 281 -31.05 3.17 17.58
N GLY A 282 -31.52 3.01 16.35
CA GLY A 282 -32.71 2.22 16.04
C GLY A 282 -32.42 0.74 15.73
N PHE A 283 -31.15 0.35 15.68
CA PHE A 283 -30.67 -1.01 15.46
C PHE A 283 -29.24 -1.18 16.00
N ASP A 284 -28.74 -2.40 16.11
CA ASP A 284 -27.38 -2.71 16.56
C ASP A 284 -26.36 -2.37 15.45
N VAL A 285 -25.85 -1.14 15.47
CA VAL A 285 -24.90 -0.63 14.45
C VAL A 285 -23.61 -1.46 14.45
N ILE A 286 -23.08 -1.83 15.62
CA ILE A 286 -21.80 -2.51 15.73
C ILE A 286 -21.88 -3.87 15.02
N LYS A 287 -22.83 -4.72 15.38
CA LYS A 287 -23.02 -6.02 14.74
C LYS A 287 -23.35 -5.92 13.25
N THR A 288 -24.09 -4.90 12.86
CA THR A 288 -24.43 -4.65 11.47
C THR A 288 -23.20 -4.33 10.66
N VAL A 289 -22.33 -3.44 11.14
CA VAL A 289 -21.09 -3.06 10.46
C VAL A 289 -20.13 -4.25 10.36
N GLU A 290 -19.90 -4.99 11.45
CA GLU A 290 -19.06 -6.19 11.43
C GLU A 290 -19.55 -7.24 10.40
N ALA A 291 -20.87 -7.44 10.32
CA ALA A 291 -21.46 -8.36 9.35
C ALA A 291 -21.30 -7.86 7.90
N LEU A 292 -21.49 -6.56 7.66
CA LEU A 292 -21.33 -5.95 6.34
C LEU A 292 -19.88 -5.93 5.88
N GLU A 293 -18.92 -5.58 6.74
CA GLU A 293 -17.49 -5.62 6.43
C GLU A 293 -17.09 -7.02 5.93
N LYS A 294 -17.51 -8.07 6.65
CA LYS A 294 -17.22 -9.45 6.27
C LYS A 294 -17.90 -9.87 4.98
N ARG A 295 -19.17 -9.50 4.80
CA ARG A 295 -19.96 -9.93 3.62
C ARG A 295 -19.61 -9.17 2.36
N LEU A 296 -19.07 -7.97 2.47
CA LEU A 296 -18.68 -7.10 1.34
C LEU A 296 -17.18 -7.16 0.99
N GLU A 297 -16.40 -7.98 1.70
CA GLU A 297 -14.95 -8.11 1.48
C GLU A 297 -14.58 -8.52 0.03
N HIS A 298 -15.45 -9.28 -0.61
CA HIS A 298 -15.27 -9.73 -1.99
C HIS A 298 -15.47 -8.62 -3.04
N ILE A 299 -16.15 -7.52 -2.69
CA ILE A 299 -16.38 -6.38 -3.60
C ILE A 299 -15.08 -5.57 -3.72
N LYS A 300 -14.55 -5.49 -4.92
CA LYS A 300 -13.33 -4.72 -5.23
C LYS A 300 -13.64 -3.34 -5.80
N THR A 301 -14.83 -3.15 -6.32
CA THR A 301 -15.31 -1.92 -6.94
C THR A 301 -15.43 -0.82 -5.89
N PRO A 302 -14.77 0.35 -6.10
CA PRO A 302 -14.82 1.46 -5.16
C PRO A 302 -16.22 2.05 -5.03
N MET A 303 -16.73 2.10 -3.80
CA MET A 303 -17.97 2.83 -3.45
C MET A 303 -18.04 3.13 -1.97
N SER A 304 -18.96 4.00 -1.58
CA SER A 304 -19.18 4.43 -0.20
C SER A 304 -20.54 3.96 0.32
N LEU A 305 -20.56 3.47 1.58
CA LEU A 305 -21.75 3.00 2.27
C LEU A 305 -21.83 3.64 3.65
N SER A 306 -22.90 4.37 3.95
CA SER A 306 -23.14 4.90 5.30
C SER A 306 -24.15 4.07 6.07
N ILE A 307 -23.79 3.69 7.31
CA ILE A 307 -24.60 2.92 8.26
C ILE A 307 -24.73 3.71 9.55
N ILE A 308 -25.83 4.45 9.67
CA ILE A 308 -26.01 5.40 10.79
C ILE A 308 -27.25 5.02 11.60
N GLY A 309 -27.09 4.82 12.91
CA GLY A 309 -28.10 4.26 13.79
C GLY A 309 -29.31 5.17 14.04
N CYS A 310 -29.29 6.46 13.69
CA CYS A 310 -30.39 7.37 13.98
C CYS A 310 -30.53 8.49 12.94
N VAL A 311 -31.69 9.16 12.96
CA VAL A 311 -32.04 10.25 12.04
C VAL A 311 -31.28 11.56 12.26
N VAL A 312 -30.48 11.69 13.34
CA VAL A 312 -29.79 12.96 13.66
C VAL A 312 -28.68 13.23 12.65
N ASN A 313 -27.76 12.27 12.43
CA ASN A 313 -26.66 12.39 11.48
C ASN A 313 -26.91 11.58 10.19
N GLY A 314 -27.80 10.59 10.25
CA GLY A 314 -28.02 9.65 9.16
C GLY A 314 -28.34 10.27 7.82
N PRO A 315 -29.31 11.18 7.70
CA PRO A 315 -29.61 11.84 6.43
C PRO A 315 -28.43 12.62 5.85
N GLY A 316 -27.67 13.33 6.70
CA GLY A 316 -26.50 14.09 6.29
C GLY A 316 -25.38 13.23 5.73
N GLU A 317 -25.05 12.13 6.42
CA GLU A 317 -24.04 11.17 5.93
C GLU A 317 -24.51 10.46 4.66
N ALA A 318 -25.77 10.06 4.60
CA ALA A 318 -26.34 9.37 3.44
C ALA A 318 -26.35 10.24 2.16
N LEU A 319 -26.42 11.58 2.30
CA LEU A 319 -26.31 12.51 1.16
C LEU A 319 -24.93 12.46 0.48
N MET A 320 -23.90 12.02 1.20
CA MET A 320 -22.52 12.06 0.78
C MET A 320 -21.99 10.70 0.32
N THR A 321 -22.83 9.64 0.34
CA THR A 321 -22.46 8.27 0.03
C THR A 321 -23.27 7.70 -1.13
N ASP A 322 -22.72 6.68 -1.80
CA ASP A 322 -23.41 5.97 -2.89
C ASP A 322 -24.65 5.26 -2.39
N ILE A 323 -24.53 4.61 -1.24
CA ILE A 323 -25.61 3.91 -0.54
C ILE A 323 -25.61 4.35 0.91
N GLY A 324 -26.78 4.61 1.49
CA GLY A 324 -26.91 4.96 2.90
C GLY A 324 -28.08 4.24 3.56
N PHE A 325 -27.88 3.83 4.82
CA PHE A 325 -28.96 3.35 5.68
C PHE A 325 -28.97 4.16 6.97
N THR A 326 -30.14 4.71 7.28
CA THR A 326 -30.37 5.51 8.48
C THR A 326 -31.43 4.84 9.34
N GLY A 327 -31.07 4.48 10.58
CA GLY A 327 -32.00 3.94 11.54
C GLY A 327 -33.13 4.92 11.88
N GLY A 328 -34.35 4.39 11.90
CA GLY A 328 -35.56 5.10 12.33
C GLY A 328 -36.16 4.47 13.58
N GLY A 329 -37.37 4.88 13.94
CA GLY A 329 -38.17 4.23 14.97
C GLY A 329 -38.89 2.96 14.46
N ALA A 330 -39.42 2.16 15.41
CA ALA A 330 -40.30 1.02 15.11
C ALA A 330 -39.68 -0.08 14.22
N GLY A 331 -38.40 -0.43 14.43
CA GLY A 331 -37.77 -1.58 13.76
C GLY A 331 -37.54 -1.40 12.25
N SER A 332 -37.53 -0.18 11.77
CA SER A 332 -37.25 0.14 10.36
C SER A 332 -36.34 1.34 10.19
N GLY A 333 -35.68 1.46 9.05
CA GLY A 333 -34.86 2.60 8.66
C GLY A 333 -35.12 3.05 7.23
N MET A 334 -34.45 4.12 6.82
CA MET A 334 -34.55 4.71 5.49
C MET A 334 -33.29 4.40 4.68
N VAL A 335 -33.47 3.89 3.49
CA VAL A 335 -32.44 3.68 2.49
C VAL A 335 -32.28 4.94 1.63
N TYR A 336 -31.02 5.28 1.34
CA TYR A 336 -30.64 6.34 0.43
C TYR A 336 -29.79 5.75 -0.71
N LEU A 337 -30.05 6.18 -1.93
CA LEU A 337 -29.28 5.80 -3.12
C LEU A 337 -28.80 7.09 -3.80
N ALA A 338 -27.50 7.19 -4.02
CA ALA A 338 -26.85 8.38 -4.60
C ALA A 338 -27.32 9.69 -3.92
N GLY A 339 -27.35 9.70 -2.60
CA GLY A 339 -27.77 10.85 -1.78
C GLY A 339 -29.27 11.12 -1.71
N LYS A 340 -30.12 10.32 -2.36
CA LYS A 340 -31.58 10.54 -2.36
C LYS A 340 -32.29 9.47 -1.55
N GLN A 341 -33.32 9.89 -0.80
CA GLN A 341 -34.21 8.91 -0.14
C GLN A 341 -34.83 7.98 -1.17
N SER A 342 -34.80 6.68 -0.91
CA SER A 342 -35.34 5.65 -1.76
C SER A 342 -36.60 5.02 -1.12
N HIS A 343 -36.40 4.13 -0.15
CA HIS A 343 -37.49 3.39 0.48
C HIS A 343 -37.19 3.08 1.95
N LYS A 344 -38.23 2.70 2.68
CA LYS A 344 -38.07 2.17 4.05
C LYS A 344 -37.74 0.67 4.00
N MET A 345 -36.91 0.24 4.93
CA MET A 345 -36.42 -1.13 5.04
C MET A 345 -36.55 -1.60 6.49
N SER A 346 -36.99 -2.85 6.69
CA SER A 346 -37.01 -3.50 8.01
C SER A 346 -35.57 -3.79 8.49
N ASN A 347 -35.31 -3.62 9.77
CA ASN A 347 -34.03 -3.94 10.38
C ASN A 347 -33.69 -5.44 10.27
N ASP A 348 -34.66 -6.33 10.27
CA ASP A 348 -34.45 -7.78 10.21
C ASP A 348 -33.87 -8.26 8.86
N GLN A 349 -34.17 -7.55 7.78
CA GLN A 349 -33.71 -7.87 6.43
C GLN A 349 -32.60 -6.93 5.93
N MET A 350 -32.21 -5.99 6.78
CA MET A 350 -31.32 -4.87 6.39
C MET A 350 -29.99 -5.34 5.79
N ILE A 351 -29.31 -6.29 6.44
CA ILE A 351 -27.98 -6.74 6.00
C ILE A 351 -28.07 -7.36 4.61
N ASP A 352 -29.02 -8.28 4.39
CA ASP A 352 -29.18 -8.97 3.09
C ASP A 352 -29.54 -7.99 1.96
N GLN A 353 -30.43 -7.06 2.23
CA GLN A 353 -30.86 -6.07 1.24
C GLN A 353 -29.74 -5.06 0.94
N ILE A 354 -28.98 -4.60 1.94
CA ILE A 354 -27.83 -3.71 1.72
C ILE A 354 -26.75 -4.43 0.90
N VAL A 355 -26.42 -5.68 1.20
CA VAL A 355 -25.48 -6.47 0.41
C VAL A 355 -25.95 -6.53 -1.05
N GLY A 356 -27.22 -6.87 -1.29
CA GLY A 356 -27.78 -6.89 -2.65
C GLY A 356 -27.68 -5.55 -3.38
N LEU A 357 -27.95 -4.43 -2.69
CA LEU A 357 -27.82 -3.08 -3.26
C LEU A 357 -26.38 -2.75 -3.61
N VAL A 358 -25.44 -3.12 -2.75
CA VAL A 358 -24.00 -2.90 -2.98
C VAL A 358 -23.52 -3.72 -4.18
N GLU A 359 -23.89 -5.00 -4.25
CA GLU A 359 -23.53 -5.86 -5.40
C GLU A 359 -24.15 -5.38 -6.71
N GLU A 360 -25.39 -4.90 -6.68
CA GLU A 360 -26.02 -4.30 -7.87
C GLU A 360 -25.30 -3.03 -8.29
N ARG A 361 -24.94 -2.16 -7.35
CA ARG A 361 -24.19 -0.93 -7.64
C ARG A 361 -22.81 -1.24 -8.18
N ALA A 362 -22.10 -2.24 -7.63
CA ALA A 362 -20.79 -2.69 -8.12
C ALA A 362 -20.90 -3.11 -9.59
N ARG A 363 -21.85 -3.97 -9.94
CA ARG A 363 -22.08 -4.39 -11.35
C ARG A 363 -22.36 -3.22 -12.29
N LYS A 364 -23.10 -2.20 -11.82
CA LYS A 364 -23.37 -1.01 -12.64
C LYS A 364 -22.10 -0.19 -12.90
N ILE A 365 -21.30 0.05 -11.85
CA ILE A 365 -20.03 0.79 -11.99
C ILE A 365 -19.07 0.03 -12.93
N GLU A 366 -18.97 -1.28 -12.79
CA GLU A 366 -18.11 -2.11 -13.65
C GLU A 366 -18.54 -2.06 -15.12
N ALA A 367 -19.85 -2.11 -15.37
CA ALA A 367 -20.39 -1.97 -16.73
C ALA A 367 -20.15 -0.56 -17.32
N GLU A 368 -20.29 0.50 -16.52
CA GLU A 368 -20.01 1.88 -16.90
C GLU A 368 -18.53 2.07 -17.26
N ASN A 369 -17.62 1.50 -16.46
CA ASN A 369 -16.17 1.56 -16.70
C ASN A 369 -15.79 0.81 -18.00
N ALA A 370 -16.28 -0.40 -18.18
CA ALA A 370 -16.04 -1.19 -19.39
C ALA A 370 -16.54 -0.48 -20.68
N ALA A 371 -17.70 0.17 -20.61
CA ALA A 371 -18.21 0.95 -21.74
C ALA A 371 -17.35 2.18 -22.06
N THR A 372 -16.75 2.79 -21.03
CA THR A 372 -15.86 3.96 -21.20
C THR A 372 -14.50 3.56 -21.79
N GLU A 373 -13.95 2.41 -21.40
CA GLU A 373 -12.71 1.87 -21.98
C GLU A 373 -12.88 1.52 -23.44
N THR A 374 -13.99 0.85 -23.81
CA THR A 374 -14.30 0.50 -25.22
C THR A 374 -14.54 1.74 -26.10
N ALA A 375 -14.97 2.85 -25.54
CA ALA A 375 -15.18 4.11 -26.29
C ALA A 375 -13.90 4.95 -26.46
N ALA A 376 -12.82 4.61 -25.74
CA ALA A 376 -11.53 5.30 -25.76
C ALA A 376 -10.50 4.60 -26.67
N GLU A 377 -10.76 3.34 -27.05
CA GLU A 377 -10.04 2.58 -28.09
C GLU A 377 -10.60 2.88 -29.48
#